data_76cabaa9e9089ab7974047047469c5b3
#
_entry.id   76cabaa9e9089ab7974047047469c5b3
#
_cell.length_a   1.000
_cell.length_b   1.000
_cell.length_c   1.000
_cell.angle_alpha   90.00
_cell.angle_beta   90.00
_cell.angle_gamma   90.00
#
_symmetry.space_group_name_H-M   'P 1'
#
loop_
_entity.id
_entity.type
_entity.pdbx_description
1 polymer ?
#
loop_
_entity_poly.entity_id
_entity_poly.type
_entity_poly.pdbx_seq_one_letter_code
_entity_poly.pdbx_strand_id
1 'polypeptide(L)'
;MRTWGSALSRVGVMVSVFALLFSTSVGAADALAPELQKLRQALDKYQDPIAAVHDGYFSTLGCVEYPKPGAPGQVPYAAGGMGVHFFNVALMGQLDPLKPQVLVYQPVGGKLQLVAAEYFVPLSPEVKERPQLFGRPFDGPMAGHHPLMPHELKHYDLHVWLWKQNPAGLFAPTNPNVKCPASPYTLKETAPALVPHN
;
A
#
# COMPACT_ATOMS: atom_id res chain seq x y z
N MET A 1 39.62 59.50 -67.43
CA MET A 1 38.87 59.55 -66.15
C MET A 1 38.45 58.13 -65.83
N ARG A 2 39.06 57.56 -64.81
CA ARG A 2 38.80 56.14 -64.39
C ARG A 2 37.89 56.16 -63.15
N THR A 3 36.70 55.50 -63.28
CA THR A 3 35.80 55.28 -62.14
C THR A 3 36.03 53.91 -61.58
N TRP A 4 36.35 53.84 -60.29
CA TRP A 4 36.48 52.60 -59.51
C TRP A 4 35.13 52.24 -58.93
N GLY A 5 34.66 51.02 -59.24
CA GLY A 5 33.49 50.40 -58.59
C GLY A 5 33.94 49.50 -57.46
N SER A 6 33.51 49.80 -56.27
CA SER A 6 33.76 49.01 -55.08
C SER A 6 32.72 47.86 -54.94
N ALA A 7 33.23 46.63 -54.96
CA ALA A 7 32.44 45.43 -54.65
C ALA A 7 32.28 45.23 -53.12
N LEU A 8 31.04 45.29 -52.63
CA LEU A 8 30.67 44.93 -51.27
C LEU A 8 30.42 43.44 -51.22
N SER A 9 31.32 42.72 -50.54
CA SER A 9 31.15 41.30 -50.16
C SER A 9 30.20 41.19 -48.99
N ARG A 10 29.06 40.51 -49.21
CA ARG A 10 28.14 40.17 -48.15
C ARG A 10 28.56 38.82 -47.58
N VAL A 11 29.08 38.83 -46.35
CA VAL A 11 29.32 37.64 -45.53
C VAL A 11 27.98 37.25 -44.89
N GLY A 12 27.40 36.15 -45.38
CA GLY A 12 26.21 35.55 -44.75
C GLY A 12 26.61 34.73 -43.54
N VAL A 13 26.21 35.19 -42.36
CA VAL A 13 26.32 34.40 -41.14
C VAL A 13 25.17 33.43 -41.09
N MET A 14 25.43 32.12 -41.29
CA MET A 14 24.49 31.05 -41.03
C MET A 14 24.45 30.81 -39.49
N VAL A 15 23.36 31.21 -38.87
CA VAL A 15 23.06 30.82 -37.48
C VAL A 15 22.37 29.47 -37.51
N SER A 16 23.12 28.41 -37.19
CA SER A 16 22.57 27.07 -36.98
C SER A 16 21.89 27.01 -35.62
N VAL A 17 20.54 27.03 -35.62
CA VAL A 17 19.76 26.80 -34.42
C VAL A 17 19.74 25.30 -34.12
N PHE A 18 20.57 24.87 -33.19
CA PHE A 18 20.49 23.49 -32.64
C PHE A 18 19.28 23.42 -31.69
N ALA A 19 18.17 22.88 -32.16
CA ALA A 19 17.05 22.56 -31.30
C ALA A 19 17.41 21.34 -30.46
N LEU A 20 17.76 21.56 -29.15
CA LEU A 20 17.89 20.54 -28.16
C LEU A 20 16.49 19.98 -27.83
N LEU A 21 16.16 18.84 -28.43
CA LEU A 21 14.99 18.05 -28.00
C LEU A 21 15.26 17.46 -26.62
N PHE A 22 14.82 18.14 -25.57
CA PHE A 22 14.71 17.52 -24.26
C PHE A 22 13.60 16.48 -24.31
N SER A 23 13.97 15.21 -24.50
CA SER A 23 13.07 14.08 -24.26
C SER A 23 12.84 14.02 -22.74
N THR A 24 11.75 14.60 -22.26
CA THR A 24 11.25 14.32 -20.93
C THR A 24 10.75 12.88 -20.93
N SER A 25 11.56 11.98 -20.42
CA SER A 25 11.08 10.65 -20.01
C SER A 25 10.07 10.89 -18.89
N VAL A 26 8.79 10.93 -19.24
CA VAL A 26 7.71 10.73 -18.27
C VAL A 26 7.96 9.32 -17.72
N GLY A 27 8.46 9.24 -16.49
CA GLY A 27 8.61 7.98 -15.79
C GLY A 27 7.26 7.28 -15.84
N ALA A 28 7.20 6.13 -16.53
CA ALA A 28 6.05 5.26 -16.44
C ALA A 28 5.86 4.97 -14.94
N ALA A 29 4.75 5.41 -14.38
CA ALA A 29 4.33 4.93 -13.05
C ALA A 29 4.38 3.40 -13.17
N ASP A 30 5.21 2.75 -12.34
CA ASP A 30 5.43 1.31 -12.43
C ASP A 30 4.07 0.61 -12.48
N ALA A 31 3.74 0.03 -13.63
CA ALA A 31 2.48 -0.68 -13.80
C ALA A 31 2.47 -1.85 -12.82
N LEU A 32 1.39 -2.00 -12.06
CA LEU A 32 1.22 -3.12 -11.15
C LEU A 32 1.50 -4.44 -11.89
N ALA A 33 2.17 -5.37 -11.22
CA ALA A 33 2.37 -6.72 -11.74
C ALA A 33 1.02 -7.35 -12.13
N PRO A 34 0.95 -8.22 -13.16
CA PRO A 34 -0.32 -8.76 -13.68
C PRO A 34 -1.19 -9.44 -12.62
N GLU A 35 -0.58 -10.11 -11.66
CA GLU A 35 -1.26 -10.76 -10.52
C GLU A 35 -1.92 -9.74 -9.58
N LEU A 36 -1.26 -8.59 -9.34
CA LEU A 36 -1.81 -7.51 -8.53
C LEU A 36 -2.90 -6.73 -9.28
N GLN A 37 -2.81 -6.65 -10.61
CA GLN A 37 -3.89 -6.10 -11.43
C GLN A 37 -5.14 -6.98 -11.33
N LYS A 38 -4.99 -8.31 -11.40
CA LYS A 38 -6.10 -9.27 -11.21
C LYS A 38 -6.72 -9.14 -9.82
N LEU A 39 -5.90 -9.05 -8.78
CA LEU A 39 -6.37 -8.82 -7.42
C LEU A 39 -7.19 -7.53 -7.33
N ARG A 40 -6.63 -6.41 -7.83
CA ARG A 40 -7.32 -5.12 -7.84
C ARG A 40 -8.68 -5.20 -8.54
N GLN A 41 -8.74 -5.84 -9.72
CA GLN A 41 -9.99 -6.04 -10.46
C GLN A 41 -11.01 -6.88 -9.69
N ALA A 42 -10.56 -7.98 -9.06
CA ALA A 42 -11.43 -8.86 -8.28
C ALA A 42 -12.05 -8.15 -7.06
N LEU A 43 -11.32 -7.20 -6.47
CA LEU A 43 -11.75 -6.48 -5.28
C LEU A 43 -12.41 -5.12 -5.58
N ASP A 44 -12.46 -4.69 -6.83
CA ASP A 44 -12.96 -3.33 -7.20
C ASP A 44 -14.42 -3.10 -6.80
N LYS A 45 -15.23 -4.15 -6.75
CA LYS A 45 -16.61 -4.12 -6.23
C LYS A 45 -16.70 -3.64 -4.77
N TYR A 46 -15.64 -3.81 -3.99
CA TYR A 46 -15.56 -3.40 -2.59
C TYR A 46 -15.17 -1.92 -2.40
N GLN A 47 -15.07 -1.14 -3.49
CA GLN A 47 -15.13 0.34 -3.40
C GLN A 47 -16.44 0.78 -2.72
N ASP A 48 -17.50 -0.05 -2.84
CA ASP A 48 -18.69 0.05 -2.02
C ASP A 48 -18.53 -0.85 -0.77
N PRO A 49 -18.39 -0.28 0.45
CA PRO A 49 -18.27 -1.09 1.67
C PRO A 49 -19.53 -1.92 1.96
N ILE A 50 -20.70 -1.58 1.43
CA ILE A 50 -21.90 -2.40 1.57
C ILE A 50 -21.75 -3.73 0.82
N ALA A 51 -21.10 -3.72 -0.36
CA ALA A 51 -20.80 -4.95 -1.08
C ALA A 51 -19.85 -5.86 -0.26
N ALA A 52 -18.89 -5.29 0.45
CA ALA A 52 -18.01 -6.05 1.33
C ALA A 52 -18.81 -6.71 2.48
N VAL A 53 -19.69 -5.96 3.13
CA VAL A 53 -20.56 -6.50 4.21
C VAL A 53 -21.46 -7.60 3.68
N HIS A 54 -22.05 -7.43 2.49
CA HIS A 54 -22.90 -8.42 1.85
C HIS A 54 -22.14 -9.74 1.57
N ASP A 55 -20.85 -9.65 1.24
CA ASP A 55 -19.99 -10.79 0.97
C ASP A 55 -19.30 -11.36 2.23
N GLY A 56 -19.76 -10.95 3.42
CA GLY A 56 -19.36 -11.54 4.71
C GLY A 56 -18.16 -10.84 5.39
N TYR A 57 -17.72 -9.69 4.89
CA TYR A 57 -16.77 -8.85 5.63
C TYR A 57 -17.52 -8.02 6.67
N PHE A 58 -16.98 -7.91 7.88
CA PHE A 58 -17.53 -7.06 8.92
C PHE A 58 -16.50 -6.05 9.43
N SER A 59 -16.95 -4.83 9.71
CA SER A 59 -16.10 -3.76 10.19
C SER A 59 -15.70 -3.94 11.64
N THR A 60 -14.42 -3.68 11.93
CA THR A 60 -13.91 -3.55 13.30
C THR A 60 -14.23 -2.19 13.92
N LEU A 61 -14.84 -1.26 13.19
CA LEU A 61 -15.19 0.13 13.54
C LEU A 61 -14.00 1.03 13.87
N GLY A 62 -12.87 0.49 14.31
CA GLY A 62 -11.70 1.27 14.70
C GLY A 62 -10.82 1.63 13.52
N CYS A 63 -10.44 2.91 13.40
CA CYS A 63 -9.38 3.34 12.49
C CYS A 63 -8.04 3.26 13.21
N VAL A 64 -7.16 2.38 12.75
CA VAL A 64 -5.86 2.09 13.39
C VAL A 64 -4.77 2.98 12.82
N GLU A 65 -3.99 3.59 13.70
CA GLU A 65 -2.79 4.34 13.34
C GLU A 65 -1.63 4.05 14.32
N TYR A 66 -0.42 4.08 13.78
CA TYR A 66 0.83 3.93 14.52
C TYR A 66 1.54 5.27 14.53
N PRO A 67 1.48 6.04 15.63
CA PRO A 67 2.08 7.38 15.70
C PRO A 67 3.62 7.35 15.72
N LYS A 68 4.21 6.18 15.99
CA LYS A 68 5.67 5.97 16.05
C LYS A 68 6.06 4.72 15.27
N PRO A 69 7.28 4.66 14.72
CA PRO A 69 7.79 3.44 14.11
C PRO A 69 7.99 2.33 15.16
N GLY A 70 8.03 1.07 14.69
CA GLY A 70 8.35 -0.08 15.52
C GLY A 70 9.75 0.02 16.13
N ALA A 71 9.87 -0.39 17.39
CA ALA A 71 11.12 -0.47 18.13
C ALA A 71 11.83 -1.84 17.95
N PRO A 72 13.06 -2.01 18.37
CA PRO A 72 13.74 -3.32 18.37
C PRO A 72 12.89 -4.39 19.05
N GLY A 73 12.73 -5.56 18.41
CA GLY A 73 11.86 -6.64 18.89
C GLY A 73 10.39 -6.53 18.51
N GLN A 74 10.02 -5.46 17.81
CA GLN A 74 8.71 -5.26 17.19
C GLN A 74 8.79 -5.43 15.68
N VAL A 75 7.64 -5.58 15.02
CA VAL A 75 7.56 -5.50 13.55
C VAL A 75 8.01 -4.10 13.11
N PRO A 76 8.81 -3.98 12.03
CA PRO A 76 9.39 -2.69 11.61
C PRO A 76 8.36 -1.81 10.88
N TYR A 77 7.25 -1.50 11.55
CA TYR A 77 6.25 -0.58 11.04
C TYR A 77 6.82 0.82 10.91
N ALA A 78 6.51 1.50 9.80
CA ALA A 78 6.70 2.94 9.73
C ALA A 78 5.57 3.65 10.51
N ALA A 79 5.81 4.89 10.95
CA ALA A 79 4.71 5.71 11.45
C ALA A 79 3.70 5.97 10.32
N GLY A 80 2.41 5.72 10.59
CA GLY A 80 1.34 5.84 9.59
C GLY A 80 0.06 5.15 10.01
N GLY A 81 -0.97 5.25 9.18
CA GLY A 81 -2.23 4.56 9.41
C GLY A 81 -2.29 3.19 8.73
N MET A 82 -3.04 2.30 9.29
CA MET A 82 -3.58 1.13 8.60
C MET A 82 -5.00 1.43 8.08
N GLY A 83 -5.84 2.09 8.88
CA GLY A 83 -7.23 2.35 8.53
C GLY A 83 -8.22 1.48 9.30
N VAL A 84 -9.44 1.35 8.76
CA VAL A 84 -10.51 0.50 9.31
C VAL A 84 -10.48 -0.84 8.61
N HIS A 85 -10.35 -1.91 9.39
CA HIS A 85 -10.31 -3.27 8.89
C HIS A 85 -11.72 -3.85 8.75
N PHE A 86 -12.01 -4.41 7.59
CA PHE A 86 -13.20 -5.23 7.34
C PHE A 86 -12.75 -6.67 7.19
N PHE A 87 -13.11 -7.51 8.15
CA PHE A 87 -12.59 -8.86 8.31
C PHE A 87 -13.61 -9.92 7.87
N ASN A 88 -13.17 -10.93 7.11
CA ASN A 88 -14.00 -12.07 6.72
C ASN A 88 -13.47 -13.36 7.35
N VAL A 89 -14.08 -13.81 8.44
CA VAL A 89 -13.67 -15.01 9.17
C VAL A 89 -13.87 -16.31 8.38
N ALA A 90 -14.79 -16.32 7.40
CA ALA A 90 -15.01 -17.50 6.58
C ALA A 90 -13.83 -17.79 5.62
N LEU A 91 -12.94 -16.80 5.41
CA LEU A 91 -11.74 -16.95 4.58
C LEU A 91 -10.50 -17.34 5.40
N MET A 92 -10.62 -17.48 6.74
CA MET A 92 -9.51 -17.86 7.58
C MET A 92 -8.95 -19.24 7.21
N GLY A 93 -7.61 -19.36 7.24
CA GLY A 93 -6.93 -20.59 6.86
C GLY A 93 -6.85 -20.85 5.35
N GLN A 94 -7.38 -19.94 4.53
CA GLN A 94 -7.25 -20.00 3.07
C GLN A 94 -6.23 -18.96 2.62
N LEU A 95 -5.25 -19.36 1.82
CA LEU A 95 -4.27 -18.45 1.21
C LEU A 95 -4.54 -18.37 -0.30
N ASP A 96 -5.65 -17.73 -0.66
CA ASP A 96 -6.06 -17.46 -2.05
C ASP A 96 -5.65 -16.03 -2.44
N PRO A 97 -4.81 -15.83 -3.47
CA PRO A 97 -4.38 -14.50 -3.90
C PRO A 97 -5.51 -13.53 -4.26
N LEU A 98 -6.71 -14.03 -4.57
CA LEU A 98 -7.86 -13.20 -4.93
C LEU A 98 -8.89 -13.03 -3.80
N LYS A 99 -8.65 -13.64 -2.63
CA LYS A 99 -9.60 -13.64 -1.49
C LYS A 99 -8.87 -13.27 -0.20
N PRO A 100 -8.45 -12.00 -0.04
CA PRO A 100 -7.86 -11.55 1.22
C PRO A 100 -8.86 -11.68 2.36
N GLN A 101 -8.37 -12.00 3.55
CA GLN A 101 -9.19 -12.08 4.75
C GLN A 101 -9.63 -10.71 5.24
N VAL A 102 -8.91 -9.64 4.85
CA VAL A 102 -9.16 -8.29 5.31
C VAL A 102 -9.19 -7.30 4.15
N LEU A 103 -10.15 -6.39 4.18
CA LEU A 103 -10.19 -5.20 3.35
C LEU A 103 -9.93 -3.99 4.25
N VAL A 104 -9.08 -3.09 3.81
CA VAL A 104 -8.70 -1.91 4.60
C VAL A 104 -9.30 -0.66 3.98
N TYR A 105 -10.01 0.10 4.80
CA TYR A 105 -10.65 1.35 4.39
C TYR A 105 -10.09 2.56 5.14
N GLN A 106 -10.00 3.68 4.46
CA GLN A 106 -9.70 4.97 5.06
C GLN A 106 -10.98 5.80 5.17
N PRO A 107 -11.33 6.34 6.37
CA PRO A 107 -12.40 7.32 6.50
C PRO A 107 -11.99 8.66 5.88
N VAL A 108 -12.75 9.14 4.90
CA VAL A 108 -12.52 10.43 4.24
C VAL A 108 -13.86 11.13 4.02
N GLY A 109 -14.06 12.31 4.59
CA GLY A 109 -15.28 13.11 4.36
C GLY A 109 -16.58 12.37 4.72
N GLY A 110 -16.56 11.56 5.79
CA GLY A 110 -17.73 10.78 6.23
C GLY A 110 -18.00 9.51 5.41
N LYS A 111 -17.09 9.14 4.49
CA LYS A 111 -17.18 7.93 3.67
C LYS A 111 -15.99 7.03 3.95
N LEU A 112 -16.15 5.74 3.67
CA LEU A 112 -15.06 4.76 3.66
C LEU A 112 -14.54 4.58 2.23
N GLN A 113 -13.24 4.74 2.04
CA GLN A 113 -12.55 4.52 0.78
C GLN A 113 -11.67 3.28 0.91
N LEU A 114 -11.83 2.29 0.04
CA LEU A 114 -10.96 1.13 -0.01
C LEU A 114 -9.53 1.60 -0.36
N VAL A 115 -8.55 1.20 0.44
CA VAL A 115 -7.14 1.62 0.27
C VAL A 115 -6.18 0.46 0.11
N ALA A 116 -6.46 -0.67 0.78
CA ALA A 116 -5.61 -1.86 0.74
C ALA A 116 -6.42 -3.15 0.91
N ALA A 117 -5.78 -4.25 0.59
CA ALA A 117 -6.15 -5.60 1.02
C ALA A 117 -5.09 -6.11 2.00
N GLU A 118 -5.49 -7.04 2.87
CA GLU A 118 -4.58 -7.68 3.81
C GLU A 118 -4.87 -9.17 3.89
N TYR A 119 -3.80 -9.94 3.90
CA TYR A 119 -3.83 -11.39 4.11
C TYR A 119 -3.37 -11.69 5.52
N PHE A 120 -4.11 -12.57 6.19
CA PHE A 120 -3.90 -12.91 7.58
C PHE A 120 -3.77 -14.42 7.76
N VAL A 121 -2.67 -14.86 8.36
CA VAL A 121 -2.41 -16.29 8.63
C VAL A 121 -2.13 -16.47 10.11
N PRO A 122 -3.05 -17.09 10.88
CA PRO A 122 -2.78 -17.44 12.27
C PRO A 122 -1.58 -18.37 12.37
N LEU A 123 -0.69 -18.11 13.32
CA LEU A 123 0.40 -19.02 13.62
C LEU A 123 -0.17 -20.28 14.31
N SER A 124 -0.01 -21.42 13.67
CA SER A 124 -0.45 -22.71 14.16
C SER A 124 0.60 -23.79 13.87
N PRO A 125 0.51 -24.98 14.47
CA PRO A 125 1.44 -26.08 14.21
C PRO A 125 1.48 -26.53 12.75
N GLU A 126 0.47 -26.23 11.96
CA GLU A 126 0.37 -26.55 10.53
C GLU A 126 1.18 -25.57 9.67
N VAL A 127 1.42 -24.36 10.14
CA VAL A 127 2.22 -23.33 9.46
C VAL A 127 3.71 -23.63 9.73
N LYS A 128 4.33 -24.43 8.86
CA LYS A 128 5.73 -24.88 9.02
C LYS A 128 6.74 -23.83 8.57
N GLU A 129 6.36 -22.97 7.63
CA GLU A 129 7.23 -21.96 7.05
C GLU A 129 6.50 -20.62 7.00
N ARG A 130 7.28 -19.53 6.91
CA ARG A 130 6.73 -18.20 6.73
C ARG A 130 5.90 -18.14 5.44
N PRO A 131 4.62 -17.77 5.49
CA PRO A 131 3.79 -17.64 4.30
C PRO A 131 4.36 -16.62 3.31
N GLN A 132 4.05 -16.82 2.02
CA GLN A 132 4.44 -15.89 0.96
C GLN A 132 3.30 -15.74 -0.05
N LEU A 133 3.09 -14.50 -0.55
CA LEU A 133 2.26 -14.19 -1.71
C LEU A 133 2.93 -13.12 -2.55
N PHE A 134 2.68 -13.11 -3.85
CA PHE A 134 3.22 -12.10 -4.78
C PHE A 134 4.75 -11.98 -4.69
N GLY A 135 5.45 -13.08 -4.43
CA GLY A 135 6.90 -13.10 -4.23
C GLY A 135 7.37 -12.37 -2.96
N ARG A 136 6.46 -12.10 -2.00
CA ARG A 136 6.76 -11.39 -0.75
C ARG A 136 6.47 -12.29 0.45
N PRO A 137 7.42 -12.42 1.39
CA PRO A 137 7.13 -13.03 2.67
C PRO A 137 6.20 -12.14 3.50
N PHE A 138 5.31 -12.74 4.25
CA PHE A 138 4.46 -12.04 5.21
C PHE A 138 5.28 -11.42 6.34
N ASP A 139 4.79 -10.36 6.95
CA ASP A 139 5.34 -9.79 8.18
C ASP A 139 5.03 -10.68 9.38
N GLY A 140 5.87 -10.64 10.40
CA GLY A 140 5.72 -11.49 11.58
C GLY A 140 6.69 -12.69 11.63
N PRO A 141 6.39 -13.75 12.43
CA PRO A 141 5.19 -13.87 13.23
C PRO A 141 5.16 -12.83 14.35
N MET A 142 3.98 -12.34 14.66
CA MET A 142 3.78 -11.27 15.64
C MET A 142 2.66 -11.62 16.62
N ALA A 143 2.71 -11.00 17.80
CA ALA A 143 1.63 -11.06 18.77
C ALA A 143 0.40 -10.29 18.25
N GLY A 144 -0.79 -10.69 18.69
CA GLY A 144 -2.00 -9.93 18.43
C GLY A 144 -1.94 -8.52 19.01
N HIS A 145 -2.63 -7.58 18.38
CA HIS A 145 -2.62 -6.18 18.77
C HIS A 145 -3.99 -5.75 19.30
N HIS A 146 -4.02 -5.28 20.54
CA HIS A 146 -5.21 -4.67 21.11
C HIS A 146 -5.53 -3.34 20.41
N PRO A 147 -6.82 -2.95 20.33
CA PRO A 147 -7.98 -3.72 20.76
C PRO A 147 -8.55 -4.63 19.67
N LEU A 148 -7.95 -4.72 18.48
CA LEU A 148 -8.52 -5.44 17.35
C LEU A 148 -8.49 -6.96 17.53
N MET A 149 -7.45 -7.47 18.17
CA MET A 149 -7.32 -8.90 18.42
C MET A 149 -6.59 -9.20 19.73
N PRO A 150 -6.88 -10.36 20.38
CA PRO A 150 -6.20 -10.78 21.59
C PRO A 150 -4.69 -10.94 21.37
N HIS A 151 -3.89 -10.56 22.35
CA HIS A 151 -2.43 -10.66 22.31
C HIS A 151 -1.93 -12.10 22.06
N GLU A 152 -2.70 -13.09 22.50
CA GLU A 152 -2.41 -14.52 22.34
C GLU A 152 -2.58 -15.00 20.90
N LEU A 153 -3.32 -14.28 20.06
CA LEU A 153 -3.51 -14.61 18.65
C LEU A 153 -2.26 -14.22 17.86
N LYS A 154 -1.28 -15.11 17.84
CA LYS A 154 -0.07 -14.93 17.04
C LYS A 154 -0.36 -15.16 15.57
N HIS A 155 0.24 -14.34 14.69
CA HIS A 155 -0.08 -14.39 13.27
C HIS A 155 1.04 -13.84 12.39
N TYR A 156 0.86 -14.03 11.11
CA TYR A 156 1.51 -13.33 10.01
C TYR A 156 0.48 -12.49 9.27
N ASP A 157 0.88 -11.35 8.73
CA ASP A 157 0.08 -10.56 7.81
C ASP A 157 0.86 -10.10 6.57
N LEU A 158 0.13 -9.69 5.54
CA LEU A 158 0.69 -9.07 4.34
C LEU A 158 -0.30 -8.04 3.80
N HIS A 159 0.06 -6.78 3.90
CA HIS A 159 -0.71 -5.68 3.31
C HIS A 159 -0.38 -5.49 1.84
N VAL A 160 -1.37 -5.06 1.05
CA VAL A 160 -1.20 -4.72 -0.37
C VAL A 160 -1.98 -3.43 -0.68
N TRP A 161 -1.26 -2.31 -0.85
CA TRP A 161 -1.83 -0.98 -1.06
C TRP A 161 -2.17 -0.73 -2.54
N LEU A 162 -3.35 -1.15 -2.98
CA LEU A 162 -3.74 -1.11 -4.38
C LEU A 162 -4.44 0.18 -4.80
N TRP A 163 -5.06 0.93 -3.88
CA TRP A 163 -5.85 2.13 -4.17
C TRP A 163 -5.30 3.40 -3.52
N LYS A 164 -4.33 3.26 -2.64
CA LYS A 164 -3.65 4.39 -1.97
C LYS A 164 -2.15 4.22 -2.10
N GLN A 165 -1.50 5.16 -2.79
CA GLN A 165 -0.04 5.14 -2.87
C GLN A 165 0.57 5.15 -1.48
N ASN A 166 1.51 4.24 -1.26
CA ASN A 166 2.24 4.11 -0.01
C ASN A 166 3.72 4.44 -0.22
N PRO A 167 4.22 5.56 0.30
CA PRO A 167 5.64 5.91 0.17
C PRO A 167 6.58 4.96 0.91
N ALA A 168 6.07 4.19 1.90
CA ALA A 168 6.84 3.15 2.58
C ALA A 168 6.94 1.85 1.76
N GLY A 169 6.18 1.73 0.68
CA GLY A 169 6.17 0.58 -0.24
C GLY A 169 4.80 -0.07 -0.38
N LEU A 170 4.59 -0.74 -1.52
CA LEU A 170 3.32 -1.38 -1.88
C LEU A 170 2.86 -2.43 -0.85
N PHE A 171 3.80 -3.09 -0.19
CA PHE A 171 3.57 -4.16 0.79
C PHE A 171 3.90 -3.75 2.24
N ALA A 172 4.18 -2.46 2.49
CA ALA A 172 4.48 -2.04 3.85
C ALA A 172 3.23 -2.14 4.74
N PRO A 173 3.37 -2.52 6.01
CA PRO A 173 2.24 -2.74 6.91
C PRO A 173 1.42 -1.48 7.18
N THR A 174 2.07 -0.32 7.21
CA THR A 174 1.44 0.98 7.47
C THR A 174 1.66 1.93 6.30
N ASN A 175 0.78 2.92 6.16
CA ASN A 175 0.87 3.94 5.11
C ASN A 175 0.86 5.35 5.72
N PRO A 176 1.95 6.13 5.58
CA PRO A 176 2.00 7.52 6.07
C PRO A 176 0.93 8.44 5.46
N ASN A 177 0.36 8.07 4.29
CA ASN A 177 -0.69 8.83 3.62
C ASN A 177 -2.11 8.44 4.09
N VAL A 178 -2.25 7.40 4.92
CA VAL A 178 -3.52 7.05 5.58
C VAL A 178 -3.60 7.78 6.90
N LYS A 179 -4.71 8.49 7.10
CA LYS A 179 -4.98 9.27 8.32
C LYS A 179 -6.30 8.84 8.92
N CYS A 180 -6.29 8.59 10.20
CA CYS A 180 -7.51 8.41 10.98
C CYS A 180 -8.07 9.77 11.42
N PRO A 181 -9.39 10.01 11.30
CA PRO A 181 -10.00 11.23 11.82
C PRO A 181 -9.93 11.25 13.35
N ALA A 182 -9.88 12.43 13.94
CA ALA A 182 -10.01 12.58 15.39
C ALA A 182 -11.42 12.12 15.82
N SER A 183 -11.49 10.95 16.44
CA SER A 183 -12.75 10.35 16.90
C SER A 183 -12.51 9.36 18.03
N PRO A 184 -13.55 8.97 18.80
CA PRO A 184 -13.45 7.90 19.80
C PRO A 184 -13.04 6.54 19.20
N TYR A 185 -13.20 6.37 17.90
CA TYR A 185 -12.85 5.13 17.17
C TYR A 185 -11.48 5.20 16.49
N THR A 186 -10.64 6.20 16.80
CA THR A 186 -9.26 6.22 16.39
C THR A 186 -8.40 5.50 17.41
N LEU A 187 -7.81 4.39 16.96
CA LEU A 187 -7.01 3.50 17.78
C LEU A 187 -5.53 3.80 17.52
N LYS A 188 -4.86 4.36 18.53
CA LYS A 188 -3.43 4.64 18.48
C LYS A 188 -2.68 3.47 19.06
N GLU A 189 -1.99 2.75 18.19
CA GLU A 189 -1.32 1.50 18.51
C GLU A 189 0.20 1.66 18.57
N THR A 190 0.85 0.67 19.15
CA THR A 190 2.29 0.43 19.02
C THR A 190 2.51 -0.80 18.18
N ALA A 191 3.59 -0.82 17.39
CA ALA A 191 3.91 -1.97 16.57
C ALA A 191 3.95 -3.26 17.42
N PRO A 192 3.37 -4.38 16.92
CA PRO A 192 3.31 -5.61 17.68
C PRO A 192 4.69 -6.23 17.91
N ALA A 193 4.84 -6.95 19.00
CA ALA A 193 6.06 -7.69 19.29
C ALA A 193 6.25 -8.85 18.31
N LEU A 194 7.47 -9.02 17.79
CA LEU A 194 7.85 -10.23 17.08
C LEU A 194 7.86 -11.41 18.06
N VAL A 195 7.39 -12.56 17.60
CA VAL A 195 7.39 -13.81 18.38
C VAL A 195 8.19 -14.88 17.62
N PRO A 196 8.71 -15.89 18.31
CA PRO A 196 9.36 -17.02 17.64
C PRO A 196 8.37 -17.76 16.73
N HIS A 197 8.87 -18.23 15.58
CA HIS A 197 8.22 -19.26 14.79
C HIS A 197 8.60 -20.60 15.45
N ASN A 198 7.63 -21.29 16.00
CA ASN A 198 7.85 -22.57 16.69
C ASN A 198 7.94 -23.71 15.67
#